data_d3b93370ab87690ddccb2d0be15bffcd
#
_entry.id   d3b93370ab87690ddccb2d0be15bffcd
#
_cell.length_a   1.000
_cell.length_b   1.000
_cell.length_c   1.000
_cell.angle_alpha   90.00
_cell.angle_beta   90.00
_cell.angle_gamma   90.00
#
_symmetry.space_group_name_H-M   'P 1'
#
loop_
_entity.id
_entity.type
_entity.pdbx_description
1 polymer ?
#
loop_
_entity_poly.entity_id
_entity_poly.type
_entity_poly.pdbx_seq_one_letter_code
_entity_poly.pdbx_strand_id
1 'polypeptide(L)'
;IPNSMVNVMAASEMLRKPNRMMERLFQQDHVSKDSMTEIAEMKEQVLEQFSKALENPSDLADAMETLADVAEHVMDTMIVEDPDVRTIDIREMRQMTAQFQIGAKQSQEECYVIPMQTGDSVTGVSLKIVRGKKKKGLVDIFLDGEKAGKITASFQVKSDRISGTIVTSEEETAKQIEEHLQEMQDAMQEPADIHVAYT
;
A
#
# COMPACT_ATOMS: atom_id res chain seq x y z
N ILE A 1 13.06 4.62 -24.14
CA ILE A 1 11.89 5.10 -23.35
C ILE A 1 12.47 5.84 -22.16
N PRO A 2 12.10 7.12 -21.92
CA PRO A 2 12.63 7.86 -20.75
C PRO A 2 12.27 7.11 -19.46
N ASN A 3 13.21 7.04 -18.52
CA ASN A 3 13.02 6.38 -17.22
C ASN A 3 11.75 6.87 -16.48
N SER A 4 11.34 8.13 -16.70
CA SER A 4 10.12 8.70 -16.14
C SER A 4 8.84 8.00 -16.60
N MET A 5 8.77 7.54 -17.85
CA MET A 5 7.60 6.83 -18.37
C MET A 5 7.48 5.41 -17.79
N VAL A 6 8.62 4.72 -17.61
CA VAL A 6 8.68 3.41 -16.97
C VAL A 6 8.24 3.51 -15.52
N ASN A 7 8.67 4.56 -14.82
CA ASN A 7 8.31 4.80 -13.42
C ASN A 7 6.82 5.12 -13.24
N VAL A 8 6.22 5.90 -14.15
CA VAL A 8 4.78 6.19 -14.12
C VAL A 8 3.94 4.94 -14.41
N MET A 9 4.38 4.08 -15.34
CA MET A 9 3.70 2.83 -15.64
C MET A 9 3.83 1.84 -14.46
N ALA A 10 5.01 1.74 -13.85
CA ALA A 10 5.24 0.89 -12.67
C ALA A 10 4.39 1.35 -11.48
N ALA A 11 4.37 2.64 -11.17
CA ALA A 11 3.52 3.19 -10.11
C ALA A 11 2.02 2.97 -10.38
N SER A 12 1.59 3.08 -11.64
CA SER A 12 0.20 2.80 -12.04
C SER A 12 -0.18 1.32 -11.87
N GLU A 13 0.76 0.41 -12.07
CA GLU A 13 0.52 -1.03 -11.91
C GLU A 13 0.49 -1.44 -10.43
N MET A 14 1.33 -0.82 -9.61
CA MET A 14 1.33 -0.94 -8.16
C MET A 14 -0.03 -0.57 -7.55
N LEU A 15 -0.63 0.53 -8.02
CA LEU A 15 -1.95 0.98 -7.58
C LEU A 15 -3.09 0.05 -8.01
N ARG A 16 -2.88 -0.82 -9.00
CA ARG A 16 -3.93 -1.68 -9.55
C ARG A 16 -4.10 -3.02 -8.83
N LYS A 17 -3.04 -3.56 -8.19
CA LYS A 17 -3.06 -4.91 -7.61
C LYS A 17 -2.24 -5.01 -6.32
N PRO A 18 -2.45 -4.14 -5.32
CA PRO A 18 -1.64 -4.15 -4.11
C PRO A 18 -1.77 -5.45 -3.32
N ASN A 19 -2.97 -6.04 -3.23
CA ASN A 19 -3.21 -7.27 -2.50
C ASN A 19 -2.43 -8.45 -3.04
N ARG A 20 -2.45 -8.64 -4.36
CA ARG A 20 -1.71 -9.73 -5.00
C ARG A 20 -0.21 -9.64 -4.72
N MET A 21 0.31 -8.43 -4.56
CA MET A 21 1.72 -8.22 -4.20
C MET A 21 1.99 -8.65 -2.77
N MET A 22 1.12 -8.28 -1.83
CA MET A 22 1.24 -8.65 -0.41
C MET A 22 1.03 -10.15 -0.19
N GLU A 23 0.04 -10.74 -0.85
CA GLU A 23 -0.17 -12.19 -0.82
C GLU A 23 1.08 -12.93 -1.29
N ARG A 24 1.67 -12.53 -2.42
CA ARG A 24 2.88 -13.15 -2.94
C ARG A 24 4.10 -12.94 -2.05
N LEU A 25 4.19 -11.83 -1.34
CA LEU A 25 5.30 -11.56 -0.44
C LEU A 25 5.21 -12.39 0.86
N PHE A 26 4.02 -12.50 1.45
CA PHE A 26 3.87 -13.05 2.80
C PHE A 26 3.18 -14.41 2.87
N GLN A 27 2.61 -14.91 1.77
CA GLN A 27 1.97 -16.23 1.68
C GLN A 27 2.78 -17.13 0.73
N GLN A 28 3.88 -17.67 1.22
CA GLN A 28 4.77 -18.54 0.44
C GLN A 28 4.53 -20.01 0.80
N ASP A 29 3.90 -20.75 -0.11
CA ASP A 29 3.61 -22.19 0.07
C ASP A 29 4.80 -23.09 -0.32
N HIS A 30 5.88 -22.52 -0.87
CA HIS A 30 7.01 -23.24 -1.47
C HIS A 30 8.31 -23.11 -0.70
N VAL A 31 8.26 -22.72 0.59
CA VAL A 31 9.44 -22.59 1.45
C VAL A 31 9.35 -23.54 2.66
N SER A 32 10.48 -23.85 3.29
CA SER A 32 10.55 -24.69 4.47
C SER A 32 9.79 -24.09 5.66
N LYS A 33 9.47 -24.90 6.68
CA LYS A 33 8.80 -24.41 7.88
C LYS A 33 9.61 -23.36 8.64
N ASP A 34 10.94 -23.50 8.63
CA ASP A 34 11.84 -22.57 9.32
C ASP A 34 11.81 -21.22 8.60
N SER A 35 11.89 -21.22 7.27
CA SER A 35 11.76 -19.99 6.46
C SER A 35 10.37 -19.36 6.52
N MET A 36 9.31 -20.17 6.62
CA MET A 36 7.95 -19.63 6.88
C MET A 36 7.88 -18.89 8.21
N THR A 37 8.54 -19.38 9.26
CA THR A 37 8.59 -18.72 10.56
C THR A 37 9.36 -17.40 10.44
N GLU A 38 10.50 -17.39 9.78
CA GLU A 38 11.30 -16.19 9.54
C GLU A 38 10.51 -15.12 8.73
N ILE A 39 9.85 -15.53 7.65
CA ILE A 39 8.99 -14.63 6.84
C ILE A 39 7.83 -14.08 7.69
N ALA A 40 7.25 -14.88 8.59
CA ALA A 40 6.20 -14.42 9.48
C ALA A 40 6.71 -13.35 10.48
N GLU A 41 7.91 -13.53 11.03
CA GLU A 41 8.54 -12.53 11.90
C GLU A 41 8.84 -11.22 11.14
N MET A 42 9.36 -11.33 9.92
CA MET A 42 9.60 -10.16 9.05
C MET A 42 8.29 -9.43 8.72
N LYS A 43 7.22 -10.18 8.47
CA LYS A 43 5.88 -9.59 8.24
C LYS A 43 5.45 -8.73 9.42
N GLU A 44 5.55 -9.23 10.64
CA GLU A 44 5.18 -8.49 11.85
C GLU A 44 6.04 -7.22 12.02
N GLN A 45 7.34 -7.29 11.76
CA GLN A 45 8.24 -6.14 11.82
C GLN A 45 7.85 -5.06 10.79
N VAL A 46 7.55 -5.45 9.57
CA VAL A 46 7.10 -4.54 8.51
C VAL A 46 5.78 -3.87 8.92
N LEU A 47 4.81 -4.63 9.41
CA LEU A 47 3.51 -4.09 9.85
C LEU A 47 3.69 -3.07 10.97
N GLU A 48 4.52 -3.36 11.96
CA GLU A 48 4.82 -2.44 13.06
C GLU A 48 5.50 -1.15 12.56
N GLN A 49 6.45 -1.29 11.63
CA GLN A 49 7.16 -0.14 11.08
C GLN A 49 6.23 0.77 10.28
N PHE A 50 5.35 0.20 9.44
CA PHE A 50 4.36 0.99 8.72
C PHE A 50 3.34 1.65 9.63
N SER A 51 2.90 0.97 10.70
CA SER A 51 2.01 1.56 11.70
C SER A 51 2.61 2.81 12.32
N LYS A 52 3.90 2.77 12.70
CA LYS A 52 4.64 3.94 13.23
C LYS A 52 4.84 5.02 12.16
N ALA A 53 5.14 4.63 10.94
CA ALA A 53 5.36 5.57 9.84
C ALA A 53 4.06 6.30 9.41
N LEU A 54 2.89 5.74 9.67
CA LEU A 54 1.61 6.44 9.46
C LEU A 54 1.41 7.61 10.43
N GLU A 55 1.98 7.52 11.64
CA GLU A 55 1.96 8.63 12.60
C GLU A 55 2.93 9.76 12.17
N ASN A 56 4.00 9.42 11.45
CA ASN A 56 4.98 10.36 10.96
C ASN A 56 5.31 10.08 9.48
N PRO A 57 4.60 10.72 8.53
CA PRO A 57 4.75 10.42 7.09
C PRO A 57 6.15 10.56 6.52
N SER A 58 7.08 11.25 7.20
CA SER A 58 8.49 11.31 6.78
C SER A 58 9.17 9.94 6.83
N ASP A 59 8.67 9.04 7.65
CA ASP A 59 9.26 7.72 7.87
C ASP A 59 8.71 6.66 6.89
N LEU A 60 7.70 7.03 6.07
CA LEU A 60 7.14 6.13 5.05
C LEU A 60 8.17 5.69 4.01
N ALA A 61 9.13 6.55 3.68
CA ALA A 61 10.19 6.18 2.75
C ALA A 61 11.08 5.07 3.32
N ASP A 62 11.45 5.17 4.59
CA ASP A 62 12.26 4.17 5.29
C ASP A 62 11.49 2.86 5.46
N ALA A 63 10.19 2.92 5.76
CA ALA A 63 9.32 1.74 5.82
C ALA A 63 9.19 1.04 4.45
N MET A 64 9.12 1.80 3.36
CA MET A 64 9.12 1.25 2.01
C MET A 64 10.46 0.60 1.63
N GLU A 65 11.58 1.15 2.08
CA GLU A 65 12.90 0.56 1.88
C GLU A 65 13.00 -0.78 2.61
N THR A 66 12.57 -0.83 3.87
CA THR A 66 12.49 -2.10 4.64
C THR A 66 11.61 -3.14 3.94
N LEU A 67 10.45 -2.74 3.40
CA LEU A 67 9.59 -3.66 2.64
C LEU A 67 10.28 -4.20 1.37
N ALA A 68 11.08 -3.37 0.70
CA ALA A 68 11.88 -3.79 -0.44
C ALA A 68 12.96 -4.81 -0.05
N ASP A 69 13.65 -4.59 1.08
CA ASP A 69 14.66 -5.53 1.60
C ASP A 69 14.04 -6.88 1.98
N VAL A 70 12.87 -6.86 2.62
CA VAL A 70 12.11 -8.09 2.93
C VAL A 70 11.70 -8.80 1.65
N ALA A 71 11.23 -8.09 0.64
CA ALA A 71 10.86 -8.69 -0.64
C ALA A 71 12.07 -9.34 -1.35
N GLU A 72 13.25 -8.74 -1.27
CA GLU A 72 14.48 -9.30 -1.80
C GLU A 72 14.88 -10.57 -1.03
N HIS A 73 14.83 -10.54 0.30
CA HIS A 73 15.13 -11.70 1.13
C HIS A 73 14.19 -12.88 0.87
N VAL A 74 12.88 -12.64 0.80
CA VAL A 74 11.87 -13.68 0.48
C VAL A 74 12.15 -14.28 -0.90
N MET A 75 12.46 -13.46 -1.89
CA MET A 75 12.81 -13.91 -3.23
C MET A 75 14.06 -14.81 -3.22
N ASP A 76 15.11 -14.44 -2.52
CA ASP A 76 16.34 -15.21 -2.42
C ASP A 76 16.09 -16.55 -1.73
N THR A 77 15.30 -16.59 -0.66
CA THR A 77 14.87 -17.80 0.03
C THR A 77 14.12 -18.74 -0.91
N MET A 78 13.16 -18.23 -1.69
CA MET A 78 12.42 -19.02 -2.67
C MET A 78 13.34 -19.65 -3.73
N ILE A 79 14.31 -18.89 -4.23
CA ILE A 79 15.27 -19.40 -5.24
C ILE A 79 16.13 -20.52 -4.68
N VAL A 80 16.51 -20.42 -3.41
CA VAL A 80 17.39 -21.41 -2.74
C VAL A 80 16.61 -22.69 -2.39
N GLU A 81 15.39 -22.56 -1.90
CA GLU A 81 14.61 -23.68 -1.37
C GLU A 81 13.73 -24.39 -2.41
N ASP A 82 13.31 -23.68 -3.46
CA ASP A 82 12.52 -24.24 -4.56
C ASP A 82 13.25 -24.01 -5.91
N PRO A 83 14.09 -24.97 -6.35
CA PRO A 83 14.78 -24.88 -7.63
C PRO A 83 13.84 -24.84 -8.84
N ASP A 84 12.59 -25.28 -8.66
CA ASP A 84 11.55 -25.28 -9.70
C ASP A 84 10.70 -24.00 -9.70
N VAL A 85 11.03 -23.02 -8.84
CA VAL A 85 10.32 -21.73 -8.80
C VAL A 85 10.30 -21.10 -10.19
N ARG A 86 9.10 -20.74 -10.64
CA ARG A 86 8.93 -20.24 -11.99
C ARG A 86 9.62 -18.90 -12.19
N THR A 87 10.35 -18.77 -13.28
CA THR A 87 11.02 -17.51 -13.68
C THR A 87 10.07 -16.30 -13.66
N ILE A 88 8.77 -16.55 -13.89
CA ILE A 88 7.75 -15.48 -13.88
C ILE A 88 7.53 -14.94 -12.47
N ASP A 89 7.57 -15.79 -11.45
CA ASP A 89 7.37 -15.38 -10.06
C ASP A 89 8.57 -14.56 -9.57
N ILE A 90 9.78 -14.99 -9.88
CA ILE A 90 11.01 -14.21 -9.60
C ILE A 90 10.99 -12.86 -10.32
N ARG A 91 10.56 -12.82 -11.57
CA ARG A 91 10.47 -11.57 -12.32
C ARG A 91 9.46 -10.60 -11.71
N GLU A 92 8.31 -11.10 -11.28
CA GLU A 92 7.28 -10.28 -10.62
C GLU A 92 7.77 -9.77 -9.26
N MET A 93 8.47 -10.60 -8.47
CA MET A 93 9.08 -10.19 -7.21
C MET A 93 10.13 -9.08 -7.42
N ARG A 94 11.01 -9.22 -8.41
CA ARG A 94 11.99 -8.16 -8.76
C ARG A 94 11.33 -6.86 -9.19
N GLN A 95 10.25 -6.93 -9.95
CA GLN A 95 9.49 -5.75 -10.32
C GLN A 95 8.85 -5.07 -9.10
N MET A 96 8.34 -5.85 -8.16
CA MET A 96 7.76 -5.37 -6.91
C MET A 96 8.81 -4.66 -6.06
N THR A 97 9.96 -5.26 -5.82
CA THR A 97 11.09 -4.66 -5.09
C THR A 97 11.52 -3.32 -5.71
N ALA A 98 11.68 -3.29 -7.04
CA ALA A 98 12.02 -2.06 -7.75
C ALA A 98 10.94 -0.97 -7.59
N GLN A 99 9.68 -1.32 -7.56
CA GLN A 99 8.57 -0.38 -7.36
C GLN A 99 8.58 0.22 -5.94
N PHE A 100 8.86 -0.58 -4.92
CA PHE A 100 9.02 -0.08 -3.55
C PHE A 100 10.17 0.91 -3.44
N GLN A 101 11.33 0.59 -4.02
CA GLN A 101 12.49 1.49 -4.04
C GLN A 101 12.23 2.78 -4.80
N ILE A 102 11.47 2.74 -5.90
CA ILE A 102 11.11 3.94 -6.67
C ILE A 102 10.13 4.80 -5.86
N GLY A 103 9.12 4.21 -5.23
CA GLY A 103 8.16 4.91 -4.37
C GLY A 103 8.86 5.67 -3.24
N ALA A 104 9.85 5.06 -2.60
CA ALA A 104 10.64 5.69 -1.53
C ALA A 104 11.46 6.90 -2.00
N LYS A 105 11.83 6.97 -3.28
CA LYS A 105 12.75 8.00 -3.84
C LYS A 105 12.05 9.17 -4.53
N GLN A 106 10.74 9.14 -4.72
CA GLN A 106 10.03 10.21 -5.43
C GLN A 106 9.78 11.42 -4.54
N SER A 107 10.34 12.57 -4.91
CA SER A 107 10.27 13.81 -4.10
C SER A 107 8.98 14.63 -4.26
N GLN A 108 8.21 14.43 -5.33
CA GLN A 108 6.99 15.21 -5.62
C GLN A 108 5.73 14.34 -5.72
N GLU A 109 5.86 13.10 -6.11
CA GLU A 109 4.80 12.10 -6.20
C GLU A 109 5.23 10.90 -5.36
N GLU A 110 4.59 10.72 -4.21
CA GLU A 110 4.88 9.64 -3.28
C GLU A 110 3.83 8.54 -3.47
N CYS A 111 4.26 7.34 -3.86
CA CYS A 111 3.40 6.18 -4.04
C CYS A 111 3.88 5.07 -3.12
N TYR A 112 3.01 4.64 -2.23
CA TYR A 112 3.31 3.62 -1.22
C TYR A 112 2.32 2.47 -1.33
N VAL A 113 2.76 1.27 -0.99
CA VAL A 113 1.87 0.15 -0.68
C VAL A 113 2.04 -0.17 0.79
N ILE A 114 1.03 0.13 1.57
CA ILE A 114 1.04 -0.02 3.03
C ILE A 114 0.43 -1.39 3.34
N PRO A 115 1.19 -2.32 3.92
CA PRO A 115 0.63 -3.57 4.39
C PRO A 115 -0.23 -3.33 5.64
N MET A 116 -1.47 -3.82 5.60
CA MET A 116 -2.39 -3.75 6.73
C MET A 116 -2.90 -5.13 7.07
N GLN A 117 -2.90 -5.47 8.35
CA GLN A 117 -3.50 -6.71 8.85
C GLN A 117 -5.02 -6.61 8.76
N THR A 118 -5.65 -7.56 8.07
CA THR A 118 -7.10 -7.70 7.95
C THR A 118 -7.50 -9.12 8.32
N GLY A 119 -7.84 -9.32 9.60
CA GLY A 119 -8.06 -10.67 10.13
C GLY A 119 -6.77 -11.49 10.10
N ASP A 120 -6.79 -12.63 9.44
CA ASP A 120 -5.64 -13.54 9.33
C ASP A 120 -4.74 -13.26 8.10
N SER A 121 -5.13 -12.30 7.25
CA SER A 121 -4.41 -11.95 6.03
C SER A 121 -3.79 -10.54 6.09
N VAL A 122 -2.82 -10.29 5.22
CA VAL A 122 -2.25 -8.96 5.00
C VAL A 122 -2.76 -8.41 3.69
N THR A 123 -3.39 -7.26 3.76
CA THR A 123 -3.94 -6.53 2.62
C THR A 123 -3.03 -5.34 2.29
N GLY A 124 -2.76 -5.12 1.01
CA GLY A 124 -2.02 -3.94 0.56
C GLY A 124 -2.96 -2.76 0.32
N VAL A 125 -2.69 -1.64 0.98
CA VAL A 125 -3.37 -0.36 0.74
C VAL A 125 -2.44 0.53 -0.08
N SER A 126 -2.85 0.88 -1.28
CA SER A 126 -2.10 1.83 -2.11
C SER A 126 -2.40 3.25 -1.65
N LEU A 127 -1.36 4.01 -1.38
CA LEU A 127 -1.41 5.42 -1.01
C LEU A 127 -0.59 6.23 -2.01
N LYS A 128 -1.22 7.20 -2.66
CA LYS A 128 -0.53 8.18 -3.51
C LYS A 128 -0.69 9.57 -2.92
N ILE A 129 0.43 10.26 -2.72
CA ILE A 129 0.46 11.64 -2.22
C ILE A 129 1.09 12.53 -3.29
N VAL A 130 0.37 13.55 -3.72
CA VAL A 130 0.89 14.58 -4.61
C VAL A 130 0.98 15.89 -3.85
N ARG A 131 2.20 16.33 -3.57
CA ARG A 131 2.45 17.58 -2.85
C ARG A 131 2.44 18.77 -3.80
N GLY A 132 1.52 19.67 -3.57
CA GLY A 132 1.42 20.95 -4.30
C GLY A 132 2.09 22.09 -3.55
N LYS A 133 2.11 23.27 -4.20
CA LYS A 133 2.60 24.50 -3.57
C LYS A 133 1.58 25.06 -2.57
N LYS A 134 2.04 25.78 -1.53
CA LYS A 134 1.22 26.50 -0.55
C LYS A 134 0.23 25.60 0.22
N LYS A 135 0.71 24.51 0.82
CA LYS A 135 -0.10 23.57 1.62
C LYS A 135 -1.31 23.01 0.84
N LYS A 136 -1.12 22.72 -0.44
CA LYS A 136 -2.11 22.02 -1.28
C LYS A 136 -1.57 20.64 -1.59
N GLY A 137 -2.48 19.68 -1.76
CA GLY A 137 -2.10 18.33 -2.14
C GLY A 137 -3.29 17.49 -2.56
N LEU A 138 -2.98 16.33 -3.10
CA LEU A 138 -3.93 15.27 -3.40
C LEU A 138 -3.45 14.02 -2.65
N VAL A 139 -4.41 13.29 -2.09
CA VAL A 139 -4.17 11.99 -1.47
C VAL A 139 -5.16 11.02 -2.08
N ASP A 140 -4.65 10.01 -2.78
CA ASP A 140 -5.46 8.94 -3.33
C ASP A 140 -5.14 7.64 -2.58
N ILE A 141 -6.18 6.95 -2.15
CA ILE A 141 -6.09 5.68 -1.43
C ILE A 141 -6.86 4.64 -2.24
N PHE A 142 -6.28 3.47 -2.43
CA PHE A 142 -6.94 2.33 -3.04
C PHE A 142 -6.72 1.09 -2.21
N LEU A 143 -7.80 0.38 -1.94
CA LEU A 143 -7.85 -0.92 -1.27
C LEU A 143 -8.73 -1.87 -2.09
N ASP A 144 -8.29 -3.11 -2.21
CA ASP A 144 -9.10 -4.21 -2.74
C ASP A 144 -9.10 -5.34 -1.71
N GLY A 145 -10.08 -5.30 -0.82
CA GLY A 145 -10.20 -6.22 0.32
C GLY A 145 -11.20 -7.35 0.05
N GLU A 146 -10.88 -8.55 0.47
CA GLU A 146 -11.72 -9.73 0.24
C GLU A 146 -13.15 -9.55 0.77
N LYS A 147 -13.31 -8.91 1.93
CA LYS A 147 -14.63 -8.66 2.56
C LYS A 147 -15.15 -7.24 2.31
N ALA A 148 -14.27 -6.28 2.26
CA ALA A 148 -14.62 -4.87 2.09
C ALA A 148 -14.89 -4.48 0.63
N GLY A 149 -14.52 -5.35 -0.31
CA GLY A 149 -14.55 -5.03 -1.74
C GLY A 149 -13.49 -3.98 -2.10
N LYS A 150 -13.73 -3.31 -3.22
CA LYS A 150 -12.85 -2.23 -3.68
C LYS A 150 -13.25 -0.92 -3.02
N ILE A 151 -12.27 -0.24 -2.43
CA ILE A 151 -12.43 1.09 -1.86
C ILE A 151 -11.44 2.02 -2.57
N THR A 152 -11.94 3.12 -3.09
CA THR A 152 -11.14 4.20 -3.65
C THR A 152 -11.50 5.48 -2.92
N ALA A 153 -10.50 6.15 -2.34
CA ALA A 153 -10.70 7.45 -1.71
C ALA A 153 -9.76 8.47 -2.33
N SER A 154 -10.31 9.64 -2.65
CA SER A 154 -9.56 10.76 -3.22
C SER A 154 -9.83 12.00 -2.40
N PHE A 155 -8.77 12.58 -1.82
CA PHE A 155 -8.85 13.77 -0.99
C PHE A 155 -8.04 14.90 -1.60
N GLN A 156 -8.64 16.07 -1.68
CA GLN A 156 -7.97 17.31 -2.01
C GLN A 156 -7.72 18.10 -0.72
N VAL A 157 -6.45 18.28 -0.38
CA VAL A 157 -6.02 19.09 0.76
C VAL A 157 -5.77 20.51 0.27
N LYS A 158 -6.42 21.47 0.90
CA LYS A 158 -6.18 22.92 0.76
C LYS A 158 -5.72 23.47 2.11
N SER A 159 -5.19 24.70 2.09
CA SER A 159 -4.58 25.29 3.29
C SER A 159 -5.49 25.37 4.52
N ASP A 160 -6.80 25.27 4.35
CA ASP A 160 -7.82 25.52 5.37
C ASP A 160 -8.94 24.47 5.39
N ARG A 161 -8.88 23.46 4.52
CA ARG A 161 -9.90 22.40 4.45
C ARG A 161 -9.44 21.19 3.68
N ILE A 162 -10.09 20.07 3.96
CA ILE A 162 -9.99 18.84 3.22
C ILE A 162 -11.33 18.59 2.53
N SER A 163 -11.33 18.21 1.26
CA SER A 163 -12.51 17.74 0.57
C SER A 163 -12.22 16.44 -0.15
N GLY A 164 -13.16 15.50 -0.13
CA GLY A 164 -12.89 14.21 -0.73
C GLY A 164 -14.11 13.35 -0.98
N THR A 165 -13.89 12.27 -1.70
CA THR A 165 -14.89 11.26 -2.01
C THR A 165 -14.32 9.89 -1.73
N ILE A 166 -15.11 9.04 -1.10
CA ILE A 166 -14.83 7.62 -0.89
C ILE A 166 -15.87 6.85 -1.71
N VAL A 167 -15.40 5.98 -2.60
CA VAL A 167 -16.25 5.13 -3.43
C VAL A 167 -15.93 3.68 -3.10
N THR A 168 -16.96 2.87 -2.85
CA THR A 168 -16.84 1.45 -2.60
C THR A 168 -17.58 0.62 -3.64
N SER A 169 -17.19 -0.64 -3.83
CA SER A 169 -17.93 -1.59 -4.66
C SER A 169 -19.05 -2.30 -3.90
N GLU A 170 -19.11 -2.15 -2.58
CA GLU A 170 -20.05 -2.84 -1.70
C GLU A 170 -20.88 -1.82 -0.91
N GLU A 171 -22.21 -1.93 -0.97
CA GLU A 171 -23.14 -1.04 -0.26
C GLU A 171 -22.97 -1.11 1.27
N GLU A 172 -22.73 -2.32 1.80
CA GLU A 172 -22.52 -2.53 3.22
C GLU A 172 -21.26 -1.82 3.73
N THR A 173 -20.19 -1.84 2.93
CA THR A 173 -18.96 -1.12 3.22
C THR A 173 -19.18 0.41 3.20
N ALA A 174 -20.00 0.91 2.26
CA ALA A 174 -20.35 2.33 2.23
C ALA A 174 -21.07 2.74 3.52
N LYS A 175 -22.05 1.97 3.99
CA LYS A 175 -22.77 2.23 5.25
C LYS A 175 -21.84 2.23 6.46
N GLN A 176 -20.95 1.26 6.56
CA GLN A 176 -19.96 1.20 7.64
C GLN A 176 -19.05 2.42 7.65
N ILE A 177 -18.61 2.88 6.47
CA ILE A 177 -17.79 4.09 6.37
C ILE A 177 -18.61 5.33 6.77
N GLU A 178 -19.86 5.44 6.33
CA GLU A 178 -20.76 6.56 6.71
C GLU A 178 -20.99 6.63 8.22
N GLU A 179 -21.19 5.48 8.88
CA GLU A 179 -21.37 5.40 10.34
C GLU A 179 -20.17 5.95 11.12
N HIS A 180 -18.94 5.77 10.59
CA HIS A 180 -17.69 6.25 11.21
C HIS A 180 -17.17 7.54 10.61
N LEU A 181 -17.90 8.14 9.67
CA LEU A 181 -17.45 9.35 8.95
C LEU A 181 -17.19 10.53 9.89
N GLN A 182 -18.03 10.69 10.90
CA GLN A 182 -17.86 11.76 11.88
C GLN A 182 -16.59 11.59 12.71
N GLU A 183 -16.28 10.36 13.14
CA GLU A 183 -15.05 10.05 13.87
C GLU A 183 -13.82 10.31 13.01
N MET A 184 -13.89 9.97 11.72
CA MET A 184 -12.82 10.27 10.76
C MET A 184 -12.62 11.78 10.60
N GLN A 185 -13.71 12.54 10.47
CA GLN A 185 -13.65 14.00 10.32
C GLN A 185 -13.10 14.67 11.60
N ASP A 186 -13.50 14.20 12.78
CA ASP A 186 -13.04 14.70 14.06
C ASP A 186 -11.54 14.40 14.30
N ALA A 187 -11.02 13.32 13.73
CA ALA A 187 -9.60 12.98 13.79
C ALA A 187 -8.74 13.87 12.86
N MET A 188 -9.34 14.55 11.89
CA MET A 188 -8.64 15.49 11.00
C MET A 188 -8.45 16.83 11.69
N GLN A 189 -7.25 17.38 11.57
CA GLN A 189 -6.91 18.68 12.19
C GLN A 189 -7.58 19.86 11.48
N GLU A 190 -8.04 19.67 10.23
CA GLU A 190 -8.66 20.69 9.39
C GLU A 190 -10.12 20.30 9.09
N PRO A 191 -11.00 21.28 8.85
CA PRO A 191 -12.37 21.00 8.45
C PRO A 191 -12.44 20.11 7.21
N ALA A 192 -13.17 19.01 7.30
CA ALA A 192 -13.27 18.01 6.25
C ALA A 192 -14.69 17.90 5.70
N ASP A 193 -14.82 17.90 4.37
CA ASP A 193 -16.04 17.66 3.62
C ASP A 193 -15.86 16.39 2.78
N ILE A 194 -16.40 15.28 3.27
CA ILE A 194 -16.19 13.95 2.69
C ILE A 194 -17.53 13.34 2.31
N HIS A 195 -17.62 12.87 1.08
CA HIS A 195 -18.77 12.17 0.54
C HIS A 195 -18.44 10.69 0.36
N VAL A 196 -19.39 9.82 0.74
CA VAL A 196 -19.32 8.38 0.52
C VAL A 196 -20.31 8.00 -0.55
N ALA A 197 -19.92 7.11 -1.46
CA ALA A 197 -20.76 6.55 -2.50
C ALA A 197 -20.42 5.08 -2.76
N TYR A 198 -21.34 4.34 -3.39
CA TYR A 198 -21.05 3.01 -3.91
C TYR A 198 -21.45 2.90 -5.39
N THR A 199 -20.81 1.96 -6.11
CA THR A 199 -21.03 1.74 -7.55
C THR A 199 -21.13 0.26 -7.89
#